data_05ece9d3fbf68ec8e1b9427aafb28efe
#
_entry.id   05ece9d3fbf68ec8e1b9427aafb28efe
#
_cell.length_a   1.000
_cell.length_b   1.000
_cell.length_c   1.000
_cell.angle_alpha   90.00
_cell.angle_beta   90.00
_cell.angle_gamma   90.00
#
_symmetry.space_group_name_H-M   'P 1'
#
loop_
_entity.id
_entity.type
_entity.pdbx_description
1 polymer ?
#
loop_
_entity_poly.entity_id
_entity_poly.type
_entity_poly.pdbx_seq_one_letter_code
_entity_poly.pdbx_strand_id
1 'polypeptide(L)'
;MSEVMYKKGNVKVADELFIVLALLHRERPDKEAFEISEILDRARREGLGEDRDQRSLRLHAYEHAAANVPPRAVGGRYRMVFRQRDNRIRLLSPSDYVHPDRHQKFYPNHEEIPSKYHELLDWAKQRCEKGKDAGSSDWLEGLHRLKGLGKDIWRGVDPDAFVRSLREDAE
;
A
#
# COMPACT_ATOMS: atom_id res chain seq x y z
N MET A 1 32.67 -7.43 18.03
CA MET A 1 31.41 -6.84 17.50
C MET A 1 30.27 -7.73 17.98
N SER A 2 29.46 -7.26 18.90
CA SER A 2 28.38 -8.05 19.51
C SER A 2 27.28 -8.22 18.50
N GLU A 3 27.11 -9.42 18.00
CA GLU A 3 25.94 -9.85 17.26
C GLU A 3 24.74 -9.73 18.21
N VAL A 4 23.90 -8.73 18.00
CA VAL A 4 22.64 -8.61 18.75
C VAL A 4 21.80 -9.81 18.36
N MET A 5 21.81 -10.84 19.20
CA MET A 5 20.91 -12.00 19.06
C MET A 5 19.47 -11.49 19.17
N TYR A 6 18.84 -11.27 18.03
CA TYR A 6 17.40 -11.07 17.97
C TYR A 6 16.72 -12.32 18.53
N LYS A 7 16.10 -12.19 19.70
CA LYS A 7 15.23 -13.24 20.22
C LYS A 7 14.13 -13.49 19.20
N LYS A 8 14.02 -14.72 18.69
CA LYS A 8 12.88 -15.22 17.93
C LYS A 8 11.61 -14.77 18.66
N GLY A 9 10.77 -13.94 18.04
CA GLY A 9 9.54 -13.41 18.66
C GLY A 9 9.46 -11.89 18.84
N ASN A 10 10.47 -11.12 18.44
CA ASN A 10 10.50 -9.67 18.71
C ASN A 10 10.16 -8.79 17.48
N VAL A 11 9.92 -9.39 16.31
CA VAL A 11 9.49 -8.65 15.11
C VAL A 11 7.98 -8.41 15.17
N LYS A 12 7.54 -7.20 14.91
CA LYS A 12 6.11 -6.88 14.87
C LYS A 12 5.45 -7.59 13.66
N VAL A 13 4.24 -8.06 13.81
CA VAL A 13 3.50 -8.77 12.74
C VAL A 13 3.38 -7.96 11.46
N ALA A 14 3.25 -6.63 11.57
CA ALA A 14 3.25 -5.75 10.40
C ALA A 14 4.59 -5.79 9.65
N ASP A 15 5.70 -5.83 10.38
CA ASP A 15 7.05 -5.91 9.81
C ASP A 15 7.32 -7.30 9.20
N GLU A 16 6.83 -8.38 9.83
CA GLU A 16 6.86 -9.74 9.25
C GLU A 16 6.10 -9.79 7.92
N LEU A 17 4.90 -9.21 7.88
CA LEU A 17 4.10 -9.12 6.66
C LEU A 17 4.85 -8.37 5.53
N PHE A 18 5.47 -7.24 5.88
CA PHE A 18 6.27 -6.47 4.92
C PHE A 18 7.43 -7.30 4.37
N ILE A 19 8.20 -7.97 5.23
CA ILE A 19 9.32 -8.84 4.85
C ILE A 19 8.85 -9.94 3.89
N VAL A 20 7.76 -10.63 4.21
CA VAL A 20 7.21 -11.71 3.38
C VAL A 20 6.81 -11.20 2.00
N LEU A 21 6.13 -10.06 1.92
CA LEU A 21 5.73 -9.46 0.64
C LEU A 21 6.94 -8.98 -0.17
N ALA A 22 7.94 -8.39 0.49
CA ALA A 22 9.17 -7.99 -0.18
C ALA A 22 9.92 -9.19 -0.78
N LEU A 23 9.99 -10.32 -0.05
CA LEU A 23 10.54 -11.58 -0.56
C LEU A 23 9.76 -12.09 -1.77
N LEU A 24 8.43 -12.12 -1.69
CA LEU A 24 7.57 -12.57 -2.79
C LEU A 24 7.75 -11.70 -4.04
N HIS A 25 7.82 -10.39 -3.90
CA HIS A 25 8.06 -9.48 -5.01
C HIS A 25 9.48 -9.63 -5.61
N ARG A 26 10.48 -9.94 -4.79
CA ARG A 26 11.85 -10.20 -5.27
C ARG A 26 11.95 -11.53 -6.01
N GLU A 27 11.24 -12.56 -5.53
CA GLU A 27 11.20 -13.89 -6.15
C GLU A 27 10.37 -13.92 -7.44
N ARG A 28 9.32 -13.11 -7.51
CA ARG A 28 8.38 -13.03 -8.63
C ARG A 28 8.11 -11.59 -9.03
N PRO A 29 9.08 -10.93 -9.71
CA PRO A 29 9.02 -9.50 -10.03
C PRO A 29 7.86 -9.13 -10.97
N ASP A 30 7.43 -10.07 -11.82
CA ASP A 30 6.34 -9.87 -12.77
C ASP A 30 4.94 -10.00 -12.15
N LYS A 31 4.85 -10.49 -10.91
CA LYS A 31 3.59 -10.65 -10.21
C LYS A 31 3.29 -9.41 -9.37
N GLU A 32 2.19 -8.72 -9.70
CA GLU A 32 1.82 -7.47 -9.06
C GLU A 32 1.34 -7.66 -7.61
N ALA A 33 0.53 -8.69 -7.33
CA ALA A 33 -0.05 -8.91 -6.01
C ALA A 33 -0.22 -10.40 -5.71
N PHE A 34 -0.34 -10.76 -4.44
CA PHE A 34 -0.32 -12.12 -3.93
C PHE A 34 -1.58 -12.44 -3.15
N GLU A 35 -2.02 -13.68 -3.27
CA GLU A 35 -3.09 -14.21 -2.43
C GLU A 35 -2.60 -14.41 -0.99
N ILE A 36 -3.53 -14.40 -0.05
CA ILE A 36 -3.19 -14.59 1.36
C ILE A 36 -2.56 -15.96 1.63
N SER A 37 -2.96 -17.00 0.90
CA SER A 37 -2.36 -18.33 0.97
C SER A 37 -0.88 -18.32 0.62
N GLU A 38 -0.49 -17.63 -0.45
CA GLU A 38 0.90 -17.48 -0.88
C GLU A 38 1.75 -16.74 0.17
N ILE A 39 1.16 -15.70 0.78
CA ILE A 39 1.80 -14.92 1.85
C ILE A 39 2.04 -15.81 3.08
N LEU A 40 1.03 -16.56 3.51
CA LEU A 40 1.13 -17.46 4.66
C LEU A 40 2.13 -18.60 4.41
N ASP A 41 2.12 -19.17 3.21
CA ASP A 41 3.06 -20.24 2.83
C ASP A 41 4.50 -19.71 2.75
N ARG A 42 4.69 -18.49 2.27
CA ARG A 42 6.02 -17.88 2.24
C ARG A 42 6.52 -17.55 3.65
N ALA A 43 5.63 -17.06 4.52
CA ALA A 43 5.96 -16.80 5.92
C ALA A 43 6.42 -18.07 6.64
N ARG A 44 5.71 -19.20 6.46
CA ARG A 44 6.12 -20.49 7.04
C ARG A 44 7.51 -20.92 6.57
N ARG A 45 7.78 -20.83 5.27
CA ARG A 45 9.09 -21.19 4.70
C ARG A 45 10.23 -20.33 5.25
N GLU A 46 9.94 -19.08 5.61
CA GLU A 46 10.93 -18.16 6.19
C GLU A 46 11.08 -18.34 7.72
N GLY A 47 10.19 -19.09 8.36
CA GLY A 47 10.14 -19.23 9.82
C GLY A 47 9.63 -17.96 10.51
N LEU A 48 8.82 -17.15 9.81
CA LEU A 48 8.14 -15.99 10.36
C LEU A 48 6.73 -16.39 10.83
N GLY A 49 6.31 -15.86 11.97
CA GLY A 49 4.99 -16.16 12.53
C GLY A 49 4.88 -17.56 13.16
N GLU A 50 5.98 -18.29 13.36
CA GLU A 50 5.95 -19.66 13.95
C GLU A 50 5.34 -19.68 15.35
N ASP A 51 5.55 -18.61 16.14
CA ASP A 51 5.05 -18.49 17.52
C ASP A 51 3.65 -17.85 17.59
N ARG A 52 3.05 -17.55 16.43
CA ARG A 52 1.76 -16.85 16.36
C ARG A 52 0.81 -17.56 15.40
N ASP A 53 -0.45 -17.58 15.79
CA ASP A 53 -1.51 -18.03 14.89
C ASP A 53 -1.45 -17.23 13.57
N GLN A 54 -1.41 -17.93 12.43
CA GLN A 54 -1.48 -17.35 11.08
C GLN A 54 -2.64 -16.34 10.91
N ARG A 55 -3.62 -16.41 11.81
CA ARG A 55 -4.71 -15.44 11.94
C ARG A 55 -4.20 -14.02 12.13
N SER A 56 -3.12 -13.82 12.89
CA SER A 56 -2.53 -12.49 13.13
C SER A 56 -1.95 -11.89 11.85
N LEU A 57 -1.23 -12.69 11.05
CA LEU A 57 -0.66 -12.22 9.78
C LEU A 57 -1.76 -11.88 8.76
N ARG A 58 -2.80 -12.72 8.68
CA ARG A 58 -3.98 -12.47 7.84
C ARG A 58 -4.71 -11.17 8.24
N LEU A 59 -4.90 -10.95 9.54
CA LEU A 59 -5.56 -9.75 10.05
C LEU A 59 -4.74 -8.49 9.71
N HIS A 60 -3.42 -8.54 9.82
CA HIS A 60 -2.55 -7.44 9.41
C HIS A 60 -2.63 -7.18 7.91
N ALA A 61 -2.64 -8.21 7.09
CA ALA A 61 -2.73 -8.08 5.64
C ALA A 61 -4.03 -7.40 5.18
N TYR A 62 -5.15 -7.75 5.79
CA TYR A 62 -6.45 -7.23 5.38
C TYR A 62 -6.89 -5.94 6.08
N GLU A 63 -6.39 -5.68 7.29
CA GLU A 63 -6.88 -4.59 8.12
C GLU A 63 -5.78 -3.70 8.69
N HIS A 64 -4.87 -4.25 9.51
CA HIS A 64 -3.99 -3.43 10.34
C HIS A 64 -2.86 -2.75 9.55
N ALA A 65 -2.37 -3.37 8.48
CA ALA A 65 -1.30 -2.83 7.64
C ALA A 65 -1.77 -2.38 6.25
N ALA A 66 -3.03 -2.61 5.89
CA ALA A 66 -3.61 -2.21 4.61
C ALA A 66 -3.86 -0.70 4.59
N ALA A 67 -3.05 0.02 3.82
CA ALA A 67 -3.03 1.48 3.78
C ALA A 67 -4.34 2.10 3.28
N ASN A 68 -5.01 1.44 2.35
CA ASN A 68 -6.23 1.89 1.68
C ASN A 68 -7.54 1.49 2.38
N VAL A 69 -7.45 0.83 3.53
CA VAL A 69 -8.62 0.40 4.32
C VAL A 69 -8.74 1.28 5.55
N PRO A 70 -9.96 1.75 5.94
CA PRO A 70 -10.15 2.49 7.17
C PRO A 70 -9.60 1.73 8.38
N PRO A 71 -8.84 2.36 9.29
CA PRO A 71 -8.36 1.68 10.49
C PRO A 71 -9.53 1.40 11.44
N ARG A 72 -9.56 0.21 12.02
CA ARG A 72 -10.48 -0.09 13.12
C ARG A 72 -9.98 0.52 14.44
N ALA A 73 -10.88 0.69 15.40
CA ALA A 73 -10.60 1.34 16.69
C ALA A 73 -9.45 0.65 17.47
N VAL A 74 -9.34 -0.67 17.35
CA VAL A 74 -8.30 -1.48 17.99
C VAL A 74 -7.43 -2.08 16.89
N GLY A 75 -6.26 -1.50 16.63
CA GLY A 75 -5.32 -2.05 15.66
C GLY A 75 -4.26 -1.05 15.22
N GLY A 76 -3.22 -1.56 14.58
CA GLY A 76 -2.17 -0.75 13.99
C GLY A 76 -2.72 0.12 12.84
N ARG A 77 -2.20 1.34 12.74
CA ARG A 77 -2.53 2.29 11.66
C ARG A 77 -1.37 2.36 10.65
N TYR A 78 -0.76 1.18 10.36
CA TYR A 78 0.36 1.07 9.45
C TYR A 78 -0.06 1.32 8.00
N ARG A 79 0.88 1.73 7.18
CA ARG A 79 0.70 2.05 5.75
C ARG A 79 1.67 1.24 4.90
N MET A 80 1.71 -0.07 5.10
CA MET A 80 2.77 -0.92 4.52
C MET A 80 2.33 -1.65 3.26
N VAL A 81 1.05 -2.00 3.18
CA VAL A 81 0.53 -2.83 2.09
C VAL A 81 -0.72 -2.22 1.47
N PHE A 82 -0.99 -2.59 0.23
CA PHE A 82 -2.20 -2.24 -0.49
C PHE A 82 -3.06 -3.48 -0.72
N ARG A 83 -4.32 -3.40 -0.35
CA ARG A 83 -5.31 -4.44 -0.58
C ARG A 83 -6.08 -4.15 -1.87
N GLN A 84 -5.98 -5.03 -2.87
CA GLN A 84 -6.72 -4.92 -4.12
C GLN A 84 -8.21 -5.32 -3.92
N ARG A 85 -9.04 -4.99 -4.90
CA ARG A 85 -10.49 -5.30 -4.87
C ARG A 85 -10.78 -6.81 -4.81
N ASP A 86 -9.92 -7.61 -5.40
CA ASP A 86 -9.98 -9.07 -5.40
C ASP A 86 -9.32 -9.71 -4.16
N ASN A 87 -9.03 -8.91 -3.15
CA ASN A 87 -8.38 -9.30 -1.89
C ASN A 87 -6.91 -9.75 -2.01
N ARG A 88 -6.27 -9.61 -3.16
CA ARG A 88 -4.82 -9.77 -3.26
C ARG A 88 -4.10 -8.60 -2.59
N ILE A 89 -2.92 -8.89 -2.08
CA ILE A 89 -2.12 -7.95 -1.29
C ILE A 89 -0.78 -7.73 -2.00
N ARG A 90 -0.33 -6.49 -2.00
CA ARG A 90 1.01 -6.09 -2.48
C ARG A 90 1.63 -5.04 -1.58
N LEU A 91 2.91 -4.77 -1.76
CA LEU A 91 3.53 -3.61 -1.13
C LEU A 91 2.87 -2.32 -1.63
N LEU A 92 2.82 -1.32 -0.74
CA LEU A 92 2.30 0.00 -1.08
C LEU A 92 3.20 0.67 -2.13
N SER A 93 2.58 1.32 -3.11
CA SER A 93 3.25 2.18 -4.09
C SER A 93 2.98 3.65 -3.77
N PRO A 94 3.88 4.58 -4.16
CA PRO A 94 3.69 6.02 -3.89
C PRO A 94 2.44 6.64 -4.51
N SER A 95 1.95 6.05 -5.62
CA SER A 95 0.72 6.48 -6.30
C SER A 95 -0.56 5.92 -5.70
N ASP A 96 -0.44 5.04 -4.70
CA ASP A 96 -1.60 4.41 -4.09
C ASP A 96 -2.35 5.37 -3.17
N TYR A 97 -3.67 5.18 -3.14
CA TYR A 97 -4.50 5.84 -2.14
C TYR A 97 -4.19 5.31 -0.74
N VAL A 98 -3.97 6.23 0.18
CA VAL A 98 -3.80 5.95 1.61
C VAL A 98 -4.95 6.61 2.37
N HIS A 99 -5.62 5.84 3.23
CA HIS A 99 -6.70 6.37 4.05
C HIS A 99 -6.15 7.46 5.01
N PRO A 100 -6.82 8.62 5.16
CA PRO A 100 -6.32 9.75 5.97
C PRO A 100 -5.96 9.40 7.41
N ASP A 101 -6.73 8.48 8.03
CA ASP A 101 -6.48 8.07 9.41
C ASP A 101 -5.31 7.08 9.56
N ARG A 102 -4.66 6.71 8.47
CA ARG A 102 -3.45 5.89 8.46
C ARG A 102 -2.21 6.78 8.56
N HIS A 103 -1.56 6.82 9.73
CA HIS A 103 -0.45 7.74 10.01
C HIS A 103 0.82 7.06 10.57
N GLN A 104 0.79 5.73 10.78
CA GLN A 104 1.97 5.00 11.22
C GLN A 104 2.92 4.71 10.03
N LYS A 105 4.08 4.11 10.30
CA LYS A 105 5.17 3.90 9.35
C LYS A 105 4.76 3.16 8.06
N PHE A 106 5.44 3.47 6.98
CA PHE A 106 5.31 2.78 5.68
C PHE A 106 6.21 1.55 5.58
N TYR A 107 7.35 1.57 6.27
CA TYR A 107 8.39 0.54 6.23
C TYR A 107 8.79 0.16 7.64
N PRO A 108 9.29 -1.08 7.85
CA PRO A 108 10.04 -1.40 9.06
C PRO A 108 11.25 -0.49 9.24
N ASN A 109 11.68 -0.30 10.48
CA ASN A 109 12.99 0.30 10.75
C ASN A 109 14.04 -0.81 10.79
N HIS A 110 15.29 -0.52 10.39
CA HIS A 110 16.38 -1.49 10.43
C HIS A 110 16.60 -2.08 11.83
N GLU A 111 16.42 -1.27 12.87
CA GLU A 111 16.56 -1.68 14.27
C GLU A 111 15.45 -2.64 14.76
N GLU A 112 14.29 -2.67 14.07
CA GLU A 112 13.12 -3.46 14.45
C GLU A 112 13.07 -4.83 13.76
N ILE A 113 13.97 -5.08 12.80
CA ILE A 113 14.03 -6.32 12.01
C ILE A 113 15.43 -6.94 12.04
N PRO A 114 15.53 -8.26 11.88
CA PRO A 114 16.83 -8.95 11.80
C PRO A 114 17.70 -8.41 10.67
N SER A 115 19.02 -8.32 10.91
CA SER A 115 19.99 -7.77 9.95
C SER A 115 19.98 -8.48 8.58
N LYS A 116 19.67 -9.78 8.55
CA LYS A 116 19.53 -10.55 7.30
C LYS A 116 18.48 -9.99 6.32
N TYR A 117 17.57 -9.12 6.78
CA TYR A 117 16.54 -8.49 5.97
C TYR A 117 16.83 -7.01 5.63
N HIS A 118 17.94 -6.45 6.10
CA HIS A 118 18.26 -5.03 5.84
C HIS A 118 18.40 -4.74 4.36
N GLU A 119 19.15 -5.57 3.62
CA GLU A 119 19.30 -5.47 2.17
C GLU A 119 17.94 -5.59 1.43
N LEU A 120 17.07 -6.49 1.89
CA LEU A 120 15.73 -6.66 1.35
C LEU A 120 14.86 -5.42 1.56
N LEU A 121 14.97 -4.81 2.75
CA LEU A 121 14.25 -3.58 3.08
C LEU A 121 14.72 -2.42 2.18
N ASP A 122 16.01 -2.26 1.99
CA ASP A 122 16.56 -1.20 1.14
C ASP A 122 16.17 -1.40 -0.32
N TRP A 123 16.20 -2.64 -0.81
CA TRP A 123 15.69 -2.99 -2.14
C TRP A 123 14.20 -2.65 -2.28
N ALA A 124 13.37 -2.98 -1.31
CA ALA A 124 11.94 -2.69 -1.36
C ALA A 124 11.66 -1.18 -1.33
N LYS A 125 12.40 -0.40 -0.55
CA LYS A 125 12.31 1.08 -0.53
C LYS A 125 12.66 1.66 -1.90
N GLN A 126 13.79 1.26 -2.50
CA GLN A 126 14.21 1.72 -3.82
C GLN A 126 13.18 1.38 -4.91
N ARG A 127 12.59 0.18 -4.85
CA ARG A 127 11.53 -0.21 -5.78
C ARG A 127 10.32 0.72 -5.69
N CYS A 128 9.89 1.04 -4.46
CA CYS A 128 8.80 1.97 -4.23
C CYS A 128 9.12 3.39 -4.71
N GLU A 129 10.34 3.87 -4.52
CA GLU A 129 10.77 5.21 -4.94
C GLU A 129 10.82 5.36 -6.47
N LYS A 130 11.33 4.36 -7.17
CA LYS A 130 11.35 4.34 -8.66
C LYS A 130 9.94 4.39 -9.27
N GLY A 131 8.92 3.91 -8.56
CA GLY A 131 7.53 4.02 -8.97
C GLY A 131 6.97 5.46 -8.92
N LYS A 132 7.64 6.39 -8.21
CA LYS A 132 7.25 7.81 -8.18
C LYS A 132 7.50 8.50 -9.52
N ASP A 133 8.63 8.19 -10.15
CA ASP A 133 9.04 8.85 -11.39
C ASP A 133 8.22 8.36 -12.60
N ALA A 134 7.73 7.12 -12.57
CA ALA A 134 6.93 6.54 -13.65
C ALA A 134 5.46 7.01 -13.64
N GLY A 135 4.93 7.42 -12.49
CA GLY A 135 3.51 7.81 -12.35
C GLY A 135 3.24 9.31 -12.41
N SER A 136 4.25 10.16 -12.17
CA SER A 136 4.02 11.60 -12.01
C SER A 136 3.95 12.38 -13.32
N SER A 137 4.50 11.89 -14.43
CA SER A 137 4.43 12.59 -15.71
C SER A 137 3.16 12.23 -16.51
N ASP A 138 2.69 11.00 -16.43
CA ASP A 138 1.62 10.50 -17.29
C ASP A 138 0.23 11.03 -16.88
N TRP A 139 -0.05 11.18 -15.59
CA TRP A 139 -1.33 11.75 -15.14
C TRP A 139 -1.42 13.27 -15.35
N LEU A 140 -0.30 14.00 -15.21
CA LEU A 140 -0.24 15.43 -15.53
C LEU A 140 -0.41 15.67 -17.03
N GLU A 141 0.20 14.86 -17.88
CA GLU A 141 -0.07 14.88 -19.32
C GLU A 141 -1.52 14.48 -19.62
N GLY A 142 -2.09 13.50 -18.93
CA GLY A 142 -3.51 13.15 -19.02
C GLY A 142 -4.42 14.32 -18.65
N LEU A 143 -4.14 15.05 -17.57
CA LEU A 143 -4.86 16.27 -17.19
C LEU A 143 -4.66 17.41 -18.21
N HIS A 144 -3.47 17.56 -18.75
CA HIS A 144 -3.22 18.55 -19.80
C HIS A 144 -4.01 18.25 -21.09
N ARG A 145 -4.21 16.98 -21.44
CA ARG A 145 -5.08 16.57 -22.57
C ARG A 145 -6.55 16.83 -22.30
N LEU A 146 -6.98 16.79 -21.03
CA LEU A 146 -8.35 17.14 -20.62
C LEU A 146 -8.59 18.65 -20.58
N LYS A 147 -7.52 19.47 -20.55
CA LYS A 147 -7.61 20.92 -20.56
C LYS A 147 -8.17 21.40 -21.89
N GLY A 148 -9.42 21.77 -21.88
CA GLY A 148 -10.15 22.30 -23.05
C GLY A 148 -11.21 21.38 -23.64
N LEU A 149 -11.29 20.10 -23.21
CA LEU A 149 -12.35 19.17 -23.62
C LEU A 149 -13.78 19.67 -23.30
N GLY A 150 -13.91 20.53 -22.30
CA GLY A 150 -15.19 21.15 -21.94
C GLY A 150 -15.52 22.47 -22.67
N LYS A 151 -14.55 23.05 -23.40
CA LYS A 151 -14.76 24.37 -24.02
C LYS A 151 -15.89 24.39 -25.06
N ASP A 152 -16.04 23.32 -25.80
CA ASP A 152 -17.06 23.22 -26.84
C ASP A 152 -18.45 22.94 -26.28
N ILE A 153 -18.52 22.27 -25.11
CA ILE A 153 -19.79 22.01 -24.40
C ILE A 153 -20.36 23.31 -23.82
N TRP A 154 -19.48 24.22 -23.38
CA TRP A 154 -19.89 25.51 -22.78
C TRP A 154 -19.90 26.66 -23.78
N ARG A 155 -19.65 26.40 -25.08
CA ARG A 155 -19.65 27.42 -26.09
C ARG A 155 -21.11 27.95 -26.32
N GLY A 156 -21.36 29.15 -25.82
CA GLY A 156 -22.68 29.79 -25.93
C GLY A 156 -23.64 29.48 -24.76
N VAL A 157 -23.19 28.81 -23.75
CA VAL A 157 -23.98 28.60 -22.52
C VAL A 157 -23.45 29.53 -21.44
N ASP A 158 -24.32 30.36 -20.88
CA ASP A 158 -24.02 31.13 -19.67
C ASP A 158 -24.04 30.16 -18.46
N PRO A 159 -22.92 29.98 -17.76
CA PRO A 159 -22.85 29.05 -16.62
C PRO A 159 -23.83 29.39 -15.50
N ASP A 160 -24.09 30.68 -15.27
CA ASP A 160 -24.97 31.14 -14.21
C ASP A 160 -26.45 30.91 -14.56
N ALA A 161 -26.79 31.02 -15.85
CA ALA A 161 -28.11 30.68 -16.33
C ALA A 161 -28.38 29.18 -16.28
N PHE A 162 -27.37 28.35 -16.61
CA PHE A 162 -27.45 26.88 -16.52
C PHE A 162 -27.63 26.40 -15.08
N VAL A 163 -26.87 26.93 -14.14
CA VAL A 163 -27.00 26.57 -12.71
C VAL A 163 -28.35 27.00 -12.15
N ARG A 164 -28.90 28.13 -12.64
CA ARG A 164 -30.23 28.60 -12.25
C ARG A 164 -31.35 27.68 -12.73
N SER A 165 -31.27 27.23 -13.99
CA SER A 165 -32.26 26.30 -14.54
C SER A 165 -32.28 24.96 -13.80
N LEU A 166 -31.13 24.45 -13.39
CA LEU A 166 -31.04 23.20 -12.61
C LEU A 166 -31.68 23.31 -11.20
N ARG A 167 -31.77 24.52 -10.65
CA ARG A 167 -32.43 24.76 -9.35
C ARG A 167 -33.93 24.91 -9.47
N GLU A 168 -34.43 25.47 -10.60
CA GLU A 168 -35.84 25.64 -10.86
C GLU A 168 -36.52 24.31 -11.23
N ASP A 169 -35.79 23.35 -11.82
CA ASP A 169 -36.33 22.02 -12.14
C ASP A 169 -36.34 21.06 -10.92
N ALA A 170 -35.85 21.50 -9.74
CA ALA A 170 -35.76 20.69 -8.52
C ALA A 170 -36.84 21.00 -7.48
N GLU A 171 -37.76 21.94 -7.75
CA GLU A 171 -38.95 22.22 -6.95
C GLU A 171 -40.20 21.61 -7.62
#